data_a22078af1decf906d9be9cc6856ec9cd
#
_entry.id   a22078af1decf906d9be9cc6856ec9cd
#
_cell.length_a   1.000
_cell.length_b   1.000
_cell.length_c   1.000
_cell.angle_alpha   90.00
_cell.angle_beta   90.00
_cell.angle_gamma   90.00
#
_symmetry.space_group_name_H-M   'P 1'
#
loop_
_entity.id
_entity.type
_entity.pdbx_description
1 polymer ?
#
loop_
_entity_poly.entity_id
_entity_poly.type
_entity_poly.pdbx_seq_one_letter_code
_entity_poly.pdbx_strand_id
1 'polypeptide(L)'
;MEVPELRWETSVFQDPDGGSAILWPYLPCVRMPMKMRPREWDALALLSSSNELISLREEEEQDKESPGVHLESATASGTTLGMLVRDLSELQLEGPAIPDPEKIRLLRHAENSRGGMPIFSIEPGIDDQKWADWQSRWADEQVRFRNLIATFGRSRRWAKTRLNAVSRIQKPPFAIPNDLVAAAAVCAAWWAEEFISLTPELSRERDERYASRIRGAISNLRESADGDWGIRGPSLLIPVQQCYLPSLEDSLIACGSVEMLERE
;
A
#
# COMPACT_ATOMS: atom_id res chain seq x y z
N MET A 1 1.30 -18.27 1.65
CA MET A 1 2.34 -17.21 1.78
C MET A 1 2.79 -17.15 3.24
N GLU A 2 4.09 -17.07 3.51
CA GLU A 2 4.61 -16.84 4.87
C GLU A 2 4.55 -15.34 5.15
N VAL A 3 4.13 -14.97 6.39
CA VAL A 3 4.12 -13.56 6.80
C VAL A 3 5.56 -13.12 7.01
N PRO A 4 6.02 -12.05 6.35
CA PRO A 4 7.35 -11.51 6.55
C PRO A 4 7.49 -10.85 7.92
N GLU A 5 8.65 -10.33 8.23
CA GLU A 5 8.84 -9.48 9.40
C GLU A 5 8.10 -8.15 9.22
N LEU A 6 7.25 -7.79 10.19
CA LEU A 6 6.41 -6.60 10.16
C LEU A 6 7.12 -5.45 10.89
N ARG A 7 7.62 -4.49 10.13
CA ARG A 7 8.40 -3.35 10.62
C ARG A 7 7.53 -2.10 10.76
N TRP A 8 7.85 -1.26 11.73
CA TRP A 8 7.19 0.02 11.97
C TRP A 8 7.99 1.21 11.45
N GLU A 9 9.28 1.02 11.26
CA GLU A 9 10.19 2.06 10.85
C GLU A 9 10.16 2.26 9.33
N THR A 10 10.25 3.51 8.93
CA THR A 10 10.35 3.90 7.54
C THR A 10 11.69 3.42 6.96
N SER A 11 11.66 2.83 5.79
CA SER A 11 12.85 2.50 5.02
C SER A 11 13.12 3.56 3.94
N VAL A 12 14.38 3.84 3.67
CA VAL A 12 14.76 4.83 2.64
C VAL A 12 15.67 4.16 1.62
N PHE A 13 15.18 4.08 0.39
CA PHE A 13 15.97 3.68 -0.77
C PHE A 13 16.58 4.94 -1.39
N GLN A 14 17.92 4.93 -1.58
CA GLN A 14 18.63 5.98 -2.30
C GLN A 14 18.74 5.59 -3.77
N ASP A 15 18.16 6.38 -4.66
CA ASP A 15 18.27 6.13 -6.10
C ASP A 15 19.71 6.41 -6.56
N PRO A 16 20.35 5.49 -7.31
CA PRO A 16 21.73 5.69 -7.79
C PRO A 16 21.94 6.96 -8.60
N ASP A 17 20.90 7.43 -9.28
CA ASP A 17 20.94 8.63 -10.12
C ASP A 17 20.58 9.92 -9.35
N GLY A 18 20.33 9.80 -8.04
CA GLY A 18 19.98 10.89 -7.12
C GLY A 18 18.48 10.95 -6.78
N GLY A 19 18.21 11.39 -5.56
CA GLY A 19 16.88 11.36 -4.95
C GLY A 19 16.64 10.10 -4.14
N SER A 20 15.49 10.01 -3.48
CA SER A 20 15.16 8.90 -2.58
C SER A 20 13.68 8.51 -2.60
N ALA A 21 13.42 7.23 -2.35
CA ALA A 21 12.09 6.72 -2.02
C ALA A 21 11.99 6.48 -0.52
N ILE A 22 11.01 7.08 0.13
CA ILE A 22 10.69 6.92 1.54
C ILE A 22 9.56 5.91 1.63
N LEU A 23 9.88 4.65 1.94
CA LEU A 23 8.91 3.58 2.10
C LEU A 23 8.34 3.63 3.52
N TRP A 24 7.11 4.09 3.64
CA TRP A 24 6.46 4.22 4.94
C TRP A 24 5.52 3.05 5.20
N PRO A 25 5.82 2.19 6.19
CA PRO A 25 4.94 1.09 6.55
C PRO A 25 3.68 1.61 7.23
N TYR A 26 2.51 1.25 6.70
CA TYR A 26 1.22 1.62 7.27
C TYR A 26 0.27 0.42 7.32
N LEU A 27 -0.85 0.57 8.02
CA LEU A 27 -1.91 -0.41 8.13
C LEU A 27 -3.14 0.08 7.34
N PRO A 28 -3.64 -0.69 6.35
CA PRO A 28 -4.82 -0.30 5.59
C PRO A 28 -6.06 -0.16 6.49
N CYS A 29 -6.92 0.78 6.16
CA CYS A 29 -8.13 1.14 6.89
C CYS A 29 -7.90 1.65 8.33
N VAL A 30 -6.64 1.80 8.78
CA VAL A 30 -6.30 2.22 10.15
C VAL A 30 -5.67 3.61 10.13
N ARG A 31 -6.15 4.48 11.03
CA ARG A 31 -5.50 5.78 11.24
C ARG A 31 -4.22 5.59 12.04
N MET A 32 -3.09 5.83 11.39
CA MET A 32 -1.77 5.68 12.01
C MET A 32 -1.50 6.78 13.04
N PRO A 33 -0.85 6.47 14.17
CA PRO A 33 -0.47 7.46 15.16
C PRO A 33 0.40 8.58 14.57
N MET A 34 0.15 9.82 14.98
CA MET A 34 0.87 10.99 14.44
C MET A 34 2.41 10.86 14.53
N LYS A 35 2.92 10.19 15.58
CA LYS A 35 4.37 9.99 15.77
C LYS A 35 5.00 9.04 14.74
N MET A 36 4.19 8.22 14.07
CA MET A 36 4.63 7.28 13.04
C MET A 36 4.51 7.85 11.63
N ARG A 37 3.87 9.01 11.48
CA ARG A 37 3.65 9.64 10.17
C ARG A 37 4.91 10.34 9.69
N PRO A 38 5.32 10.14 8.42
CA PRO A 38 6.40 10.92 7.82
C PRO A 38 6.02 12.40 7.78
N ARG A 39 7.00 13.28 7.95
CA ARG A 39 6.79 14.73 8.05
C ARG A 39 7.35 15.50 6.87
N GLU A 40 8.45 15.05 6.30
CA GLU A 40 9.21 15.76 5.26
C GLU A 40 9.33 14.87 4.03
N TRP A 41 8.78 15.32 2.93
CA TRP A 41 8.81 14.68 1.64
C TRP A 41 8.37 15.68 0.56
N ASP A 42 8.81 15.48 -0.67
CA ASP A 42 8.63 16.44 -1.77
C ASP A 42 7.53 16.02 -2.75
N ALA A 43 7.23 14.73 -2.81
CA ALA A 43 6.20 14.18 -3.69
C ALA A 43 5.59 12.92 -3.08
N LEU A 44 4.39 12.57 -3.52
CA LEU A 44 3.64 11.38 -3.10
C LEU A 44 3.57 10.37 -4.25
N ALA A 45 3.83 9.09 -3.96
CA ALA A 45 3.48 8.01 -4.87
C ALA A 45 2.57 7.00 -4.16
N LEU A 46 1.48 6.61 -4.82
CA LEU A 46 0.60 5.56 -4.33
C LEU A 46 0.76 4.30 -5.20
N LEU A 47 0.76 3.14 -4.54
CA LEU A 47 0.79 1.83 -5.20
C LEU A 47 -0.62 1.47 -5.70
N SER A 48 -1.19 2.39 -6.44
CA SER A 48 -2.55 2.36 -7.00
C SER A 48 -2.49 2.90 -8.43
N SER A 49 -3.48 2.57 -9.25
CA SER A 49 -3.64 3.15 -10.58
C SER A 49 -4.29 4.54 -10.52
N SER A 50 -4.20 5.32 -11.59
CA SER A 50 -4.86 6.63 -11.70
C SER A 50 -6.38 6.52 -11.50
N ASN A 51 -7.00 5.45 -12.02
CA ASN A 51 -8.43 5.21 -11.84
C ASN A 51 -8.78 4.95 -10.37
N GLU A 52 -7.95 4.21 -9.64
CA GLU A 52 -8.15 3.99 -8.19
C GLU A 52 -7.99 5.28 -7.39
N LEU A 53 -7.11 6.21 -7.81
CA LEU A 53 -7.02 7.53 -7.18
C LEU A 53 -8.28 8.36 -7.38
N ILE A 54 -8.88 8.29 -8.58
CA ILE A 54 -10.16 8.94 -8.86
C ILE A 54 -11.25 8.34 -7.98
N SER A 55 -11.37 7.00 -7.96
CA SER A 55 -12.35 6.30 -7.12
C SER A 55 -12.18 6.62 -5.63
N LEU A 56 -10.95 6.72 -5.15
CA LEU A 56 -10.67 7.06 -3.75
C LEU A 56 -11.17 8.47 -3.37
N ARG A 57 -11.07 9.44 -4.29
CA ARG A 57 -11.63 10.79 -4.10
C ARG A 57 -13.16 10.80 -4.13
N GLU A 58 -13.75 10.03 -5.04
CA GLU A 58 -15.20 9.88 -5.13
C GLU A 58 -15.80 9.22 -3.88
N GLU A 59 -15.15 8.16 -3.38
CA GLU A 59 -15.51 7.49 -2.13
C GLU A 59 -15.42 8.44 -0.93
N GLU A 60 -14.39 9.30 -0.90
CA GLU A 60 -14.25 10.31 0.15
C GLU A 60 -15.39 11.33 0.13
N GLU A 61 -15.81 11.80 -1.05
CA GLU A 61 -16.95 12.72 -1.17
C GLU A 61 -18.26 12.03 -0.75
N GLN A 62 -18.46 10.78 -1.17
CA GLN A 62 -19.63 9.99 -0.77
C GLN A 62 -19.66 9.75 0.74
N ASP A 63 -18.50 9.47 1.37
CA ASP A 63 -18.44 9.29 2.82
C ASP A 63 -18.72 10.58 3.60
N LYS A 64 -18.42 11.76 3.04
CA LYS A 64 -18.84 13.05 3.63
C LYS A 64 -20.36 13.25 3.61
N GLU A 65 -21.03 12.80 2.54
CA GLU A 65 -22.48 12.88 2.40
C GLU A 65 -23.19 11.82 3.24
N SER A 66 -22.62 10.63 3.34
CA SER A 66 -23.18 9.48 4.04
C SER A 66 -22.09 8.75 4.85
N PRO A 67 -21.72 9.28 6.03
CA PRO A 67 -20.60 8.73 6.83
C PRO A 67 -20.75 7.24 7.15
N GLY A 68 -19.71 6.46 6.83
CA GLY A 68 -19.66 5.03 7.12
C GLY A 68 -20.30 4.14 6.07
N VAL A 69 -20.89 4.67 4.99
CA VAL A 69 -21.58 3.87 3.96
C VAL A 69 -20.68 2.81 3.33
N HIS A 70 -19.42 3.14 3.04
CA HIS A 70 -18.45 2.22 2.46
C HIS A 70 -18.02 1.15 3.46
N LEU A 71 -17.88 1.53 4.73
CA LEU A 71 -17.53 0.62 5.82
C LEU A 71 -18.64 -0.43 6.05
N GLU A 72 -19.89 0.01 6.09
CA GLU A 72 -21.06 -0.87 6.22
C GLU A 72 -21.18 -1.82 5.02
N SER A 73 -21.02 -1.29 3.80
CA SER A 73 -21.04 -2.09 2.57
C SER A 73 -19.94 -3.15 2.56
N ALA A 74 -18.71 -2.77 2.91
CA ALA A 74 -17.59 -3.71 3.00
C ALA A 74 -17.85 -4.80 4.04
N THR A 75 -18.34 -4.44 5.21
CA THR A 75 -18.66 -5.39 6.30
C THR A 75 -19.73 -6.40 5.87
N ALA A 76 -20.73 -5.97 5.09
CA ALA A 76 -21.80 -6.82 4.60
C ALA A 76 -21.38 -7.73 3.43
N SER A 77 -20.31 -7.39 2.71
CA SER A 77 -19.96 -8.04 1.43
C SER A 77 -19.44 -9.48 1.56
N GLY A 78 -19.01 -9.94 2.75
CA GLY A 78 -18.37 -11.24 2.95
C GLY A 78 -17.02 -11.44 2.26
N THR A 79 -16.41 -10.36 1.76
CA THR A 79 -15.09 -10.34 1.12
C THR A 79 -13.96 -10.38 2.16
N THR A 80 -12.71 -10.50 1.69
CA THR A 80 -11.52 -10.37 2.54
C THR A 80 -11.43 -8.99 3.19
N LEU A 81 -11.83 -7.94 2.45
CA LEU A 81 -11.94 -6.57 2.99
C LEU A 81 -12.99 -6.49 4.11
N GLY A 82 -14.15 -7.14 3.94
CA GLY A 82 -15.16 -7.21 5.00
C GLY A 82 -14.66 -7.93 6.25
N MET A 83 -13.86 -8.98 6.11
CA MET A 83 -13.20 -9.65 7.24
C MET A 83 -12.19 -8.73 7.93
N LEU A 84 -11.38 -7.99 7.16
CA LEU A 84 -10.43 -7.01 7.69
C LEU A 84 -11.15 -5.98 8.55
N VAL A 85 -12.15 -5.31 7.98
CA VAL A 85 -12.89 -4.24 8.64
C VAL A 85 -13.58 -4.74 9.91
N ARG A 86 -14.23 -5.91 9.86
CA ARG A 86 -14.89 -6.51 11.02
C ARG A 86 -13.91 -6.77 12.16
N ASP A 87 -12.76 -7.42 11.88
CA ASP A 87 -11.76 -7.74 12.89
C ASP A 87 -11.10 -6.46 13.46
N LEU A 88 -10.90 -5.42 12.62
CA LEU A 88 -10.41 -4.11 13.06
C LEU A 88 -11.43 -3.38 13.94
N SER A 89 -12.73 -3.53 13.66
CA SER A 89 -13.80 -2.90 14.46
C SER A 89 -13.92 -3.46 15.88
N GLU A 90 -13.38 -4.66 16.13
CA GLU A 90 -13.30 -5.25 17.46
C GLU A 90 -12.19 -4.65 18.34
N LEU A 91 -11.28 -3.88 17.74
CA LEU A 91 -10.14 -3.28 18.41
C LEU A 91 -10.45 -1.84 18.87
N GLN A 92 -9.80 -1.40 19.97
CA GLN A 92 -9.91 -0.02 20.46
C GLN A 92 -8.98 0.93 19.68
N LEU A 93 -9.24 1.05 18.38
CA LEU A 93 -8.54 1.97 17.50
C LEU A 93 -9.43 3.20 17.23
N GLU A 94 -8.84 4.25 16.66
CA GLU A 94 -9.64 5.31 16.02
C GLU A 94 -10.30 4.74 14.76
N GLY A 95 -11.24 3.82 14.93
CA GLY A 95 -12.09 3.08 14.00
C GLY A 95 -11.44 2.66 12.67
N PRO A 96 -11.78 1.50 12.11
CA PRO A 96 -11.49 1.28 10.71
C PRO A 96 -12.31 2.26 9.88
N ALA A 97 -11.71 2.78 8.79
CA ALA A 97 -12.37 3.69 7.87
C ALA A 97 -12.16 3.24 6.41
N ILE A 98 -13.21 3.40 5.61
CA ILE A 98 -13.18 3.31 4.16
C ILE A 98 -13.87 4.60 3.64
N PRO A 99 -13.19 5.31 2.74
CA PRO A 99 -11.88 5.06 2.12
C PRO A 99 -10.71 5.11 3.12
N ASP A 100 -9.57 4.55 2.69
CA ASP A 100 -8.37 4.42 3.54
C ASP A 100 -7.92 5.78 4.11
N PRO A 101 -7.91 5.95 5.46
CA PRO A 101 -7.74 7.26 6.08
C PRO A 101 -6.34 7.85 5.89
N GLU A 102 -5.31 6.99 5.73
CA GLU A 102 -3.95 7.50 5.54
C GLU A 102 -3.70 7.86 4.07
N LYS A 103 -4.24 7.12 3.11
CA LYS A 103 -4.18 7.51 1.69
C LYS A 103 -4.89 8.84 1.47
N ILE A 104 -6.10 9.00 1.99
CA ILE A 104 -6.86 10.27 1.92
C ILE A 104 -6.08 11.42 2.56
N ARG A 105 -5.53 11.21 3.76
CA ARG A 105 -4.75 12.24 4.45
C ARG A 105 -3.52 12.67 3.64
N LEU A 106 -2.81 11.71 3.04
CA LEU A 106 -1.62 12.00 2.23
C LEU A 106 -1.98 12.74 0.94
N LEU A 107 -3.04 12.32 0.26
CA LEU A 107 -3.56 13.01 -0.94
C LEU A 107 -3.93 14.46 -0.62
N ARG A 108 -4.74 14.68 0.42
CA ARG A 108 -5.12 16.03 0.87
C ARG A 108 -3.90 16.88 1.24
N HIS A 109 -2.90 16.27 1.87
CA HIS A 109 -1.67 16.99 2.21
C HIS A 109 -0.92 17.42 0.95
N ALA A 110 -0.76 16.53 -0.03
CA ALA A 110 -0.11 16.83 -1.29
C ALA A 110 -0.84 17.93 -2.07
N GLU A 111 -2.16 17.81 -2.20
CA GLU A 111 -3.01 18.75 -2.95
C GLU A 111 -3.08 20.14 -2.30
N ASN A 112 -3.13 20.21 -0.96
CA ASN A 112 -3.26 21.47 -0.22
C ASN A 112 -1.90 22.10 0.15
N SER A 113 -0.79 21.48 -0.18
CA SER A 113 0.54 22.08 -0.01
C SER A 113 0.71 23.29 -0.93
N ARG A 114 1.49 24.26 -0.47
CA ARG A 114 1.70 25.49 -1.26
C ARG A 114 2.37 25.14 -2.60
N GLY A 115 1.65 25.37 -3.69
CA GLY A 115 2.08 25.03 -5.06
C GLY A 115 1.67 23.64 -5.51
N GLY A 116 1.05 22.83 -4.63
CA GLY A 116 0.77 21.42 -4.86
C GLY A 116 2.03 20.56 -4.82
N MET A 117 1.95 19.36 -4.28
CA MET A 117 3.04 18.39 -4.41
C MET A 117 2.73 17.44 -5.56
N PRO A 118 3.71 17.03 -6.36
CA PRO A 118 3.50 16.01 -7.39
C PRO A 118 2.96 14.71 -6.78
N ILE A 119 1.98 14.11 -7.46
CA ILE A 119 1.39 12.82 -7.11
C ILE A 119 1.64 11.87 -8.27
N PHE A 120 1.99 10.62 -7.98
CA PHE A 120 2.26 9.58 -8.95
C PHE A 120 1.45 8.32 -8.65
N SER A 121 0.85 7.74 -9.68
CA SER A 121 0.25 6.41 -9.67
C SER A 121 1.29 5.37 -10.08
N ILE A 122 1.69 4.51 -9.15
CA ILE A 122 2.72 3.50 -9.43
C ILE A 122 2.15 2.31 -10.19
N GLU A 123 0.93 1.90 -9.90
CA GLU A 123 0.30 0.85 -10.69
C GLU A 123 0.00 1.35 -12.11
N PRO A 124 0.36 0.58 -13.16
CA PRO A 124 0.03 0.95 -14.53
C PRO A 124 -1.47 1.07 -14.77
N GLY A 125 -1.86 1.98 -15.65
CA GLY A 125 -3.25 2.17 -16.06
C GLY A 125 -3.81 1.01 -16.90
N ILE A 126 -5.11 1.03 -17.13
CA ILE A 126 -5.84 0.01 -17.90
C ILE A 126 -5.37 -0.05 -19.38
N ASP A 127 -4.80 1.02 -19.90
CA ASP A 127 -4.30 1.12 -21.27
C ASP A 127 -2.93 0.46 -21.46
N ASP A 128 -2.28 0.07 -20.36
CA ASP A 128 -1.00 -0.65 -20.44
C ASP A 128 -1.22 -2.14 -20.74
N GLN A 129 -0.94 -2.52 -22.00
CA GLN A 129 -1.16 -3.89 -22.48
C GLN A 129 -0.40 -4.94 -21.67
N LYS A 130 0.84 -4.66 -21.25
CA LYS A 130 1.63 -5.61 -20.46
C LYS A 130 1.03 -5.81 -19.08
N TRP A 131 0.47 -4.75 -18.51
CA TRP A 131 -0.20 -4.83 -17.22
C TRP A 131 -1.54 -5.55 -17.33
N ALA A 132 -2.31 -5.29 -18.37
CA ALA A 132 -3.55 -6.01 -18.66
C ALA A 132 -3.30 -7.53 -18.85
N ASP A 133 -2.21 -7.91 -19.53
CA ASP A 133 -1.81 -9.32 -19.67
C ASP A 133 -1.41 -9.94 -18.33
N TRP A 134 -0.71 -9.19 -17.47
CA TRP A 134 -0.37 -9.62 -16.12
C TRP A 134 -1.64 -9.81 -15.26
N GLN A 135 -2.56 -8.86 -15.28
CA GLN A 135 -3.84 -8.95 -14.56
C GLN A 135 -4.67 -10.13 -15.04
N SER A 136 -4.70 -10.40 -16.36
CA SER A 136 -5.40 -11.56 -16.94
C SER A 136 -4.81 -12.87 -16.40
N ARG A 137 -3.49 -13.01 -16.38
CA ARG A 137 -2.82 -14.20 -15.83
C ARG A 137 -3.10 -14.37 -14.33
N TRP A 138 -3.14 -13.29 -13.57
CA TRP A 138 -3.52 -13.35 -12.16
C TRP A 138 -4.99 -13.74 -11.97
N ALA A 139 -5.90 -13.20 -12.76
CA ALA A 139 -7.31 -13.59 -12.76
C ALA A 139 -7.48 -15.10 -13.06
N ASP A 140 -6.74 -15.63 -14.04
CA ASP A 140 -6.73 -17.05 -14.35
C ASP A 140 -6.26 -17.91 -13.14
N GLU A 141 -5.25 -17.44 -12.41
CA GLU A 141 -4.83 -18.12 -11.17
C GLU A 141 -5.92 -18.11 -10.10
N GLN A 142 -6.65 -17.01 -9.95
CA GLN A 142 -7.73 -16.90 -8.95
C GLN A 142 -8.85 -17.92 -9.20
N VAL A 143 -9.21 -18.19 -10.47
CA VAL A 143 -10.28 -19.14 -10.82
C VAL A 143 -9.84 -20.60 -10.91
N ARG A 144 -8.54 -20.88 -10.73
CA ARG A 144 -8.08 -22.29 -10.67
C ARG A 144 -8.76 -23.06 -9.55
N PHE A 145 -9.14 -24.28 -9.85
CA PHE A 145 -9.89 -25.16 -8.94
C PHE A 145 -9.28 -25.27 -7.54
N ARG A 146 -7.94 -25.36 -7.43
CA ARG A 146 -7.24 -25.40 -6.14
C ARG A 146 -7.48 -24.13 -5.30
N ASN A 147 -7.55 -22.96 -5.94
CA ASN A 147 -7.76 -21.68 -5.28
C ASN A 147 -9.22 -21.48 -4.91
N LEU A 148 -10.14 -21.97 -5.73
CA LEU A 148 -11.58 -22.01 -5.41
C LEU A 148 -11.86 -22.90 -4.19
N ILE A 149 -11.27 -24.11 -4.12
CA ILE A 149 -11.38 -24.97 -2.92
C ILE A 149 -10.76 -24.30 -1.70
N ALA A 150 -9.65 -23.56 -1.87
CA ALA A 150 -9.00 -22.86 -0.78
C ALA A 150 -9.93 -21.86 -0.09
N THR A 151 -10.97 -21.32 -0.77
CA THR A 151 -11.93 -20.40 -0.15
C THR A 151 -12.68 -21.02 1.03
N PHE A 152 -12.97 -22.32 1.01
CA PHE A 152 -13.64 -23.01 2.11
C PHE A 152 -12.82 -23.06 3.41
N GLY A 153 -11.51 -22.94 3.33
CA GLY A 153 -10.61 -22.90 4.49
C GLY A 153 -10.21 -21.50 4.96
N ARG A 154 -10.77 -20.45 4.35
CA ARG A 154 -10.35 -19.04 4.57
C ARG A 154 -10.34 -18.66 6.05
N SER A 155 -11.42 -18.85 6.78
CA SER A 155 -11.50 -18.45 8.19
C SER A 155 -10.44 -19.12 9.08
N ARG A 156 -10.14 -20.41 8.82
CA ARG A 156 -9.12 -21.15 9.56
C ARG A 156 -7.72 -20.63 9.22
N ARG A 157 -7.41 -20.37 7.95
CA ARG A 157 -6.13 -19.80 7.54
C ARG A 157 -5.96 -18.40 8.08
N TRP A 158 -6.99 -17.57 7.99
CA TRP A 158 -7.02 -16.22 8.56
C TRP A 158 -6.61 -16.22 10.03
N ALA A 159 -7.31 -17.01 10.86
CA ALA A 159 -6.99 -17.12 12.28
C ALA A 159 -5.56 -17.62 12.52
N LYS A 160 -5.11 -18.63 11.78
CA LYS A 160 -3.73 -19.14 11.87
C LYS A 160 -2.69 -18.08 11.46
N THR A 161 -2.92 -17.37 10.36
CA THR A 161 -2.02 -16.34 9.87
C THR A 161 -1.93 -15.19 10.86
N ARG A 162 -3.09 -14.75 11.43
CA ARG A 162 -3.13 -13.71 12.46
C ARG A 162 -2.31 -14.08 13.69
N LEU A 163 -2.42 -15.32 14.17
CA LEU A 163 -1.61 -15.81 15.30
C LEU A 163 -0.11 -15.85 14.97
N ASN A 164 0.25 -16.33 13.77
CA ASN A 164 1.65 -16.38 13.35
C ASN A 164 2.24 -14.99 13.18
N ALA A 165 1.46 -14.04 12.67
CA ALA A 165 1.89 -12.66 12.45
C ALA A 165 2.33 -11.97 13.74
N VAL A 166 1.70 -12.27 14.88
CA VAL A 166 2.07 -11.67 16.18
C VAL A 166 3.55 -11.89 16.49
N SER A 167 4.10 -13.07 16.18
CA SER A 167 5.52 -13.37 16.42
C SER A 167 6.48 -12.73 15.40
N ARG A 168 5.94 -12.14 14.34
CA ARG A 168 6.70 -11.48 13.27
C ARG A 168 6.68 -9.94 13.38
N ILE A 169 5.89 -9.39 14.31
CA ILE A 169 5.82 -7.94 14.52
C ILE A 169 7.03 -7.50 15.32
N GLN A 170 7.83 -6.62 14.74
CA GLN A 170 8.95 -5.99 15.44
C GLN A 170 8.44 -5.13 16.61
N LYS A 171 9.28 -4.99 17.62
CA LYS A 171 8.99 -4.06 18.71
C LYS A 171 8.95 -2.63 18.14
N PRO A 172 7.86 -1.89 18.39
CA PRO A 172 7.77 -0.50 17.95
C PRO A 172 8.87 0.36 18.56
N PRO A 173 9.35 1.41 17.88
CA PRO A 173 10.40 2.28 18.37
C PRO A 173 9.98 3.12 19.60
N PHE A 174 8.69 3.20 19.87
CA PHE A 174 8.08 3.87 21.03
C PHE A 174 6.82 3.12 21.47
N ALA A 175 6.29 3.49 22.63
CA ALA A 175 5.05 2.89 23.12
C ALA A 175 3.87 3.21 22.19
N ILE A 176 3.25 2.17 21.67
CA ILE A 176 2.02 2.23 20.87
C ILE A 176 0.92 1.42 21.58
N PRO A 177 -0.36 1.70 21.28
CA PRO A 177 -1.45 0.87 21.80
C PRO A 177 -1.29 -0.60 21.39
N ASN A 178 -1.62 -1.53 22.30
CA ASN A 178 -1.60 -2.97 22.00
C ASN A 178 -2.52 -3.32 20.84
N ASP A 179 -3.63 -2.60 20.69
CA ASP A 179 -4.58 -2.80 19.59
C ASP A 179 -3.98 -2.47 18.22
N LEU A 180 -3.01 -1.55 18.15
CA LEU A 180 -2.30 -1.29 16.89
C LEU A 180 -1.42 -2.48 16.50
N VAL A 181 -0.81 -3.16 17.47
CA VAL A 181 -0.07 -4.41 17.22
C VAL A 181 -1.03 -5.52 16.78
N ALA A 182 -2.21 -5.62 17.41
CA ALA A 182 -3.24 -6.56 16.99
C ALA A 182 -3.74 -6.25 15.56
N ALA A 183 -3.93 -4.96 15.22
CA ALA A 183 -4.30 -4.53 13.89
C ALA A 183 -3.26 -4.91 12.82
N ALA A 184 -1.96 -4.81 13.13
CA ALA A 184 -0.91 -5.27 12.23
C ALA A 184 -1.03 -6.77 11.91
N ALA A 185 -1.36 -7.60 12.91
CA ALA A 185 -1.59 -9.03 12.70
C ALA A 185 -2.86 -9.30 11.86
N VAL A 186 -3.92 -8.51 12.04
CA VAL A 186 -5.15 -8.59 11.23
C VAL A 186 -4.85 -8.19 9.79
N CYS A 187 -4.15 -7.08 9.56
CA CYS A 187 -3.74 -6.62 8.22
C CYS A 187 -2.83 -7.65 7.52
N ALA A 188 -1.96 -8.33 8.26
CA ALA A 188 -1.12 -9.40 7.71
C ALA A 188 -1.96 -10.63 7.28
N ALA A 189 -3.00 -10.99 8.03
CA ALA A 189 -3.91 -12.06 7.64
C ALA A 189 -4.71 -11.67 6.38
N TRP A 190 -5.16 -10.42 6.30
CA TRP A 190 -5.82 -9.90 5.11
C TRP A 190 -4.91 -9.95 3.89
N TRP A 191 -3.70 -9.45 3.99
CA TRP A 191 -2.71 -9.50 2.90
C TRP A 191 -2.47 -10.91 2.40
N ALA A 192 -2.29 -11.88 3.30
CA ALA A 192 -2.04 -13.27 2.94
C ALA A 192 -3.22 -13.94 2.22
N GLU A 193 -4.46 -13.58 2.55
CA GLU A 193 -5.65 -14.10 1.87
C GLU A 193 -5.94 -13.37 0.56
N GLU A 194 -5.69 -12.06 0.48
CA GLU A 194 -5.89 -11.27 -0.74
C GLU A 194 -4.97 -11.74 -1.86
N PHE A 195 -3.71 -11.99 -1.54
CA PHE A 195 -2.70 -12.42 -2.49
C PHE A 195 -2.41 -13.92 -2.50
N ILE A 196 -3.35 -14.75 -1.98
CA ILE A 196 -3.15 -16.20 -1.88
C ILE A 196 -2.96 -16.89 -3.25
N SER A 197 -3.59 -16.35 -4.29
CA SER A 197 -3.51 -16.85 -5.66
C SER A 197 -2.30 -16.29 -6.44
N LEU A 198 -1.61 -15.29 -5.90
CA LEU A 198 -0.47 -14.68 -6.56
C LEU A 198 0.72 -15.62 -6.53
N THR A 199 1.14 -16.07 -7.71
CA THR A 199 2.32 -16.95 -7.81
C THR A 199 3.61 -16.16 -7.55
N PRO A 200 4.72 -16.82 -7.14
CA PRO A 200 6.00 -16.15 -6.96
C PRO A 200 6.49 -15.41 -8.22
N GLU A 201 6.19 -15.95 -9.40
CA GLU A 201 6.53 -15.34 -10.68
C GLU A 201 5.74 -14.03 -10.90
N LEU A 202 4.41 -14.09 -10.77
CA LEU A 202 3.56 -12.90 -10.90
C LEU A 202 3.88 -11.83 -9.83
N SER A 203 4.21 -12.26 -8.59
CA SER A 203 4.64 -11.33 -7.55
C SER A 203 5.92 -10.61 -7.95
N ARG A 204 6.92 -11.35 -8.44
CA ARG A 204 8.19 -10.77 -8.88
C ARG A 204 8.01 -9.80 -10.04
N GLU A 205 7.22 -10.16 -11.07
CA GLU A 205 6.94 -9.29 -12.21
C GLU A 205 6.28 -7.97 -11.78
N ARG A 206 5.31 -8.04 -10.84
CA ARG A 206 4.67 -6.85 -10.26
C ARG A 206 5.69 -5.98 -9.55
N ASP A 207 6.48 -6.58 -8.68
CA ASP A 207 7.42 -5.90 -7.80
C ASP A 207 8.54 -5.24 -8.61
N GLU A 208 9.07 -5.92 -9.62
CA GLU A 208 10.04 -5.36 -10.59
C GLU A 208 9.45 -4.17 -11.35
N ARG A 209 8.20 -4.28 -11.78
CA ARG A 209 7.51 -3.20 -12.47
C ARG A 209 7.29 -1.99 -11.57
N TYR A 210 6.82 -2.21 -10.35
CA TYR A 210 6.63 -1.14 -9.37
C TYR A 210 7.96 -0.45 -9.03
N ALA A 211 9.03 -1.21 -8.83
CA ALA A 211 10.35 -0.65 -8.59
C ALA A 211 10.84 0.23 -9.75
N SER A 212 10.67 -0.23 -10.99
CA SER A 212 11.03 0.55 -12.19
C SER A 212 10.24 1.85 -12.30
N ARG A 213 8.94 1.84 -11.98
CA ARG A 213 8.05 3.00 -12.00
C ARG A 213 8.34 3.97 -10.86
N ILE A 214 8.67 3.47 -9.67
CA ILE A 214 9.12 4.32 -8.55
C ILE A 214 10.39 5.08 -8.92
N ARG A 215 11.36 4.42 -9.53
CA ARG A 215 12.57 5.07 -10.05
C ARG A 215 12.24 6.08 -11.14
N GLY A 216 11.26 5.78 -11.98
CA GLY A 216 10.75 6.71 -13.00
C GLY A 216 10.11 7.97 -12.41
N ALA A 217 9.34 7.84 -11.32
CA ALA A 217 8.78 8.97 -10.59
C ALA A 217 9.89 9.85 -9.98
N ILE A 218 10.93 9.25 -9.38
CA ILE A 218 12.09 9.98 -8.86
C ILE A 218 12.82 10.71 -10.00
N SER A 219 13.00 10.06 -11.17
CA SER A 219 13.62 10.69 -12.34
C SER A 219 12.79 11.89 -12.85
N ASN A 220 11.47 11.74 -12.94
CA ASN A 220 10.58 12.85 -13.32
C ASN A 220 10.70 14.04 -12.36
N LEU A 221 10.78 13.78 -11.05
CA LEU A 221 10.96 14.83 -10.05
C LEU A 221 12.30 15.55 -10.23
N ARG A 222 13.37 14.80 -10.44
CA ARG A 222 14.74 15.33 -10.60
C ARG A 222 14.85 16.22 -11.84
N GLU A 223 14.19 15.82 -12.93
CA GLU A 223 14.21 16.53 -14.22
C GLU A 223 13.28 17.75 -14.25
N SER A 224 12.36 17.85 -13.27
CA SER A 224 11.44 18.97 -13.20
C SER A 224 12.15 20.26 -12.83
N ALA A 225 11.90 21.32 -13.58
CA ALA A 225 12.49 22.66 -13.37
C ALA A 225 11.97 23.36 -12.09
N ASP A 226 10.97 22.79 -11.42
CA ASP A 226 10.25 23.44 -10.32
C ASP A 226 10.94 23.29 -8.95
N GLY A 227 12.01 22.47 -8.85
CA GLY A 227 12.65 22.16 -7.58
C GLY A 227 14.15 22.42 -7.54
N ASP A 228 14.61 23.29 -6.64
CA ASP A 228 16.00 23.29 -6.19
C ASP A 228 16.12 22.18 -5.11
N TRP A 229 16.38 20.96 -5.56
CA TRP A 229 16.44 19.78 -4.67
C TRP A 229 17.74 19.73 -3.85
N GLY A 230 18.66 20.67 -4.06
CA GLY A 230 19.97 20.66 -3.41
C GLY A 230 20.76 19.36 -3.66
N ILE A 231 21.72 19.07 -2.78
CA ILE A 231 22.63 17.92 -2.91
C ILE A 231 21.91 16.57 -2.69
N ARG A 232 20.80 16.56 -1.93
CA ARG A 232 20.09 15.33 -1.57
C ARG A 232 19.16 14.80 -2.66
N GLY A 233 18.82 15.63 -3.64
CA GLY A 233 17.77 15.30 -4.61
C GLY A 233 16.38 15.25 -3.98
N PRO A 234 15.33 14.97 -4.79
CA PRO A 234 13.95 14.89 -4.33
C PRO A 234 13.70 13.65 -3.47
N SER A 235 12.71 13.75 -2.58
CA SER A 235 12.23 12.65 -1.74
C SER A 235 10.78 12.30 -2.09
N LEU A 236 10.55 11.05 -2.48
CA LEU A 236 9.26 10.49 -2.86
C LEU A 236 8.70 9.64 -1.72
N LEU A 237 7.59 10.05 -1.11
CA LEU A 237 6.92 9.27 -0.09
C LEU A 237 6.04 8.19 -0.72
N ILE A 238 6.16 6.97 -0.24
CA ILE A 238 5.36 5.81 -0.67
C ILE A 238 4.79 5.12 0.56
N PRO A 239 3.48 5.24 0.84
CA PRO A 239 2.83 4.41 1.84
C PRO A 239 2.77 2.95 1.35
N VAL A 240 3.36 2.05 2.13
CA VAL A 240 3.45 0.63 1.79
C VAL A 240 2.85 -0.21 2.91
N GLN A 241 2.02 -1.18 2.59
CA GLN A 241 1.53 -2.11 3.59
C GLN A 241 2.70 -2.89 4.21
N GLN A 242 2.68 -3.08 5.54
CA GLN A 242 3.81 -3.71 6.25
C GLN A 242 4.25 -5.04 5.65
N CYS A 243 3.30 -5.89 5.22
CA CYS A 243 3.61 -7.19 4.62
C CYS A 243 4.27 -7.08 3.24
N TYR A 244 4.05 -5.98 2.54
CA TYR A 244 4.60 -5.76 1.20
C TYR A 244 5.96 -5.05 1.22
N LEU A 245 6.27 -4.36 2.30
CA LEU A 245 7.47 -3.55 2.43
C LEU A 245 8.78 -4.30 2.10
N PRO A 246 9.05 -5.52 2.64
CA PRO A 246 10.29 -6.21 2.35
C PRO A 246 10.44 -6.58 0.87
N SER A 247 9.38 -7.06 0.23
CA SER A 247 9.41 -7.46 -1.18
C SER A 247 9.67 -6.26 -2.10
N LEU A 248 9.02 -5.13 -1.83
CA LEU A 248 9.22 -3.92 -2.60
C LEU A 248 10.62 -3.33 -2.40
N GLU A 249 11.13 -3.36 -1.17
CA GLU A 249 12.49 -2.90 -0.83
C GLU A 249 13.56 -3.72 -1.57
N ASP A 250 13.45 -5.06 -1.52
CA ASP A 250 14.35 -5.96 -2.24
C ASP A 250 14.31 -5.72 -3.74
N SER A 251 13.11 -5.49 -4.30
CA SER A 251 12.93 -5.21 -5.72
C SER A 251 13.51 -3.85 -6.14
N LEU A 252 13.40 -2.82 -5.30
CA LEU A 252 14.02 -1.52 -5.54
C LEU A 252 15.54 -1.61 -5.54
N ILE A 253 16.12 -2.35 -4.59
CA ILE A 253 17.58 -2.56 -4.50
C ILE A 253 18.10 -3.31 -5.73
N ALA A 254 17.35 -4.29 -6.23
CA ALA A 254 17.73 -5.08 -7.41
C ALA A 254 17.42 -4.39 -8.74
N CYS A 255 16.58 -3.33 -8.75
CA CYS A 255 16.07 -2.74 -9.96
C CYS A 255 17.12 -1.89 -10.68
N GLY A 256 17.49 -2.31 -11.91
CA GLY A 256 18.35 -1.55 -12.82
C GLY A 256 17.61 -0.72 -13.87
N SER A 257 16.28 -0.85 -13.96
CA SER A 257 15.46 -0.18 -14.99
C SER A 257 14.74 1.06 -14.44
N VAL A 258 14.39 1.97 -15.35
CA VAL A 258 13.62 3.18 -15.06
C VAL A 258 12.47 3.27 -16.07
N GLU A 259 11.24 3.27 -15.60
CA GLU A 259 10.05 3.47 -16.42
C GLU A 259 9.47 4.84 -16.10
N MET A 260 9.60 5.78 -17.05
CA MET A 260 9.15 7.17 -16.85
C MET A 260 7.65 7.23 -16.60
N LEU A 261 7.25 8.07 -15.66
CA LEU A 261 5.87 8.34 -15.28
C LEU A 261 5.52 9.79 -15.51
N GLU A 262 4.25 10.02 -15.83
CA GLU A 262 3.64 11.34 -15.79
C GLU A 262 3.04 11.59 -14.38
N ARG A 263 2.88 12.86 -14.03
CA ARG A 263 2.22 13.31 -12.80
C ARG A 263 0.71 13.24 -12.97
N GLU A 264 0.00 12.96 -11.90
CA GLU A 264 -1.46 12.98 -11.83
C GLU A 264 -1.99 14.44 -11.79
#